data_1ab4d69a045900d1617a707bfc977b0d
#
_entry.id   1ab4d69a045900d1617a707bfc977b0d
#
_cell.length_a   1.000
_cell.length_b   1.000
_cell.length_c   1.000
_cell.angle_alpha   90.00
_cell.angle_beta   90.00
_cell.angle_gamma   90.00
#
_symmetry.space_group_name_H-M   'P 1'
#
loop_
_entity.id
_entity.type
_entity.pdbx_description
1 polymer ?
#
loop_
_entity_poly.entity_id
_entity_poly.type
_entity_poly.pdbx_seq_one_letter_code
_entity_poly.pdbx_strand_id
1 'polypeptide(L)'
;ISVKEWVKKTNGIGLRAKSGRYGGTYAHKDIAFEFGMWISAEFKIYLIKEFQRLQDDENQRKNLGWDIKRNLAKINYKIHTEAIKQNLIPKQITKNQTMQIYASEADILNLALCGLTAKDWREKNNQKQGNIRDYANVTQLVCLSNLENLNAEFIRQEISQPERLIKLNKIAISQMKLLIGHKSIKKLK
;
A
#
# COMPACT_ATOMS: atom_id res chain seq x y z
N ILE A 1 -49.05 9.10 20.40
CA ILE A 1 -48.05 8.54 21.31
C ILE A 1 -46.93 9.56 21.42
N SER A 2 -46.61 10.00 22.64
CA SER A 2 -45.47 10.90 22.86
C SER A 2 -44.13 10.16 22.64
N VAL A 3 -43.06 10.88 22.31
CA VAL A 3 -41.71 10.29 22.16
C VAL A 3 -41.31 9.55 23.44
N LYS A 4 -41.68 10.08 24.60
CA LYS A 4 -41.40 9.44 25.91
C LYS A 4 -42.13 8.10 26.08
N GLU A 5 -43.39 8.02 25.68
CA GLU A 5 -44.17 6.77 25.69
C GLU A 5 -43.65 5.76 24.67
N TRP A 6 -43.26 6.23 23.48
CA TRP A 6 -42.69 5.39 22.44
C TRP A 6 -41.37 4.76 22.93
N VAL A 7 -40.43 5.58 23.44
CA VAL A 7 -39.16 5.09 24.01
C VAL A 7 -39.37 4.05 25.10
N LYS A 8 -40.37 4.30 25.99
CA LYS A 8 -40.71 3.35 27.07
C LYS A 8 -41.29 2.02 26.54
N LYS A 9 -42.16 2.08 25.51
CA LYS A 9 -42.79 0.87 24.92
C LYS A 9 -41.83 0.05 24.09
N THR A 10 -40.88 0.70 23.38
CA THR A 10 -39.95 0.02 22.48
C THR A 10 -38.59 -0.25 23.09
N ASN A 11 -38.33 0.20 24.32
CA ASN A 11 -37.02 0.21 24.96
C ASN A 11 -35.91 0.83 24.06
N GLY A 12 -36.30 1.88 23.32
CA GLY A 12 -35.45 2.54 22.33
C GLY A 12 -34.34 3.35 22.97
N ILE A 13 -33.11 2.95 22.81
CA ILE A 13 -31.90 3.63 23.34
C ILE A 13 -31.41 4.80 22.51
N GLY A 14 -31.85 4.90 21.24
CA GLY A 14 -31.42 5.95 20.29
C GLY A 14 -32.14 7.31 20.47
N LEU A 15 -33.19 7.41 21.31
CA LEU A 15 -33.98 8.62 21.56
C LEU A 15 -34.13 8.89 23.05
N ARG A 16 -33.98 10.16 23.44
CA ARG A 16 -34.17 10.60 24.84
C ARG A 16 -34.96 11.90 24.86
N ALA A 17 -36.11 11.87 25.51
CA ALA A 17 -36.95 13.05 25.67
C ALA A 17 -36.88 13.58 27.12
N LYS A 18 -36.71 14.92 27.28
CA LYS A 18 -36.73 15.62 28.56
C LYS A 18 -37.79 16.69 28.50
N SER A 19 -38.67 16.73 29.51
CA SER A 19 -39.71 17.76 29.63
C SER A 19 -39.18 18.97 30.43
N GLY A 20 -39.83 20.17 30.22
CA GLY A 20 -39.55 21.40 30.96
C GLY A 20 -38.96 22.51 30.08
N ARG A 21 -38.76 23.71 30.70
CA ARG A 21 -38.26 24.92 30.00
C ARG A 21 -36.95 24.70 29.22
N TYR A 22 -36.10 23.83 29.72
CA TYR A 22 -34.81 23.43 29.10
C TYR A 22 -34.86 21.97 28.61
N GLY A 23 -36.08 21.48 28.30
CA GLY A 23 -36.30 20.15 27.77
C GLY A 23 -36.06 20.10 26.26
N GLY A 24 -36.16 18.90 25.71
CA GLY A 24 -36.00 18.63 24.28
C GLY A 24 -35.96 17.14 23.99
N THR A 25 -35.94 16.81 22.71
CA THR A 25 -35.73 15.46 22.23
C THR A 25 -34.32 15.37 21.67
N TYR A 26 -33.54 14.48 22.22
CA TYR A 26 -32.17 14.16 21.80
C TYR A 26 -32.20 12.83 21.09
N ALA A 27 -31.53 12.74 19.95
CA ALA A 27 -31.45 11.52 19.14
C ALA A 27 -30.01 11.12 18.88
N HIS A 28 -29.78 9.83 18.66
CA HIS A 28 -28.51 9.38 18.06
C HIS A 28 -28.32 10.09 16.73
N LYS A 29 -27.06 10.38 16.37
CA LYS A 29 -26.72 11.14 15.15
C LYS A 29 -27.43 10.60 13.89
N ASP A 30 -27.47 9.29 13.72
CA ASP A 30 -28.07 8.67 12.53
C ASP A 30 -29.58 8.93 12.44
N ILE A 31 -30.29 8.89 13.59
CA ILE A 31 -31.72 9.24 13.69
C ILE A 31 -31.91 10.72 13.44
N ALA A 32 -31.03 11.57 13.95
CA ALA A 32 -31.09 13.02 13.74
C ALA A 32 -30.86 13.40 12.27
N PHE A 33 -29.93 12.73 11.58
CA PHE A 33 -29.69 12.90 10.14
C PHE A 33 -30.90 12.45 9.32
N GLU A 34 -31.46 11.28 9.62
CA GLU A 34 -32.66 10.77 8.93
C GLU A 34 -33.84 11.72 9.09
N PHE A 35 -34.06 12.23 10.30
CA PHE A 35 -35.09 13.22 10.57
C PHE A 35 -34.83 14.54 9.82
N GLY A 36 -33.61 15.03 9.79
CA GLY A 36 -33.21 16.20 9.01
C GLY A 36 -33.47 16.04 7.51
N MET A 37 -33.13 14.87 6.95
CA MET A 37 -33.39 14.55 5.55
C MET A 37 -34.91 14.45 5.23
N TRP A 38 -35.70 14.03 6.20
CA TRP A 38 -37.15 13.98 6.05
C TRP A 38 -37.81 15.38 6.08
N ILE A 39 -37.29 16.30 6.93
CA ILE A 39 -37.84 17.67 7.06
C ILE A 39 -37.39 18.56 5.89
N SER A 40 -36.15 18.48 5.45
CA SER A 40 -35.56 19.38 4.44
C SER A 40 -34.99 18.62 3.27
N ALA A 41 -35.59 18.84 2.10
CA ALA A 41 -35.09 18.33 0.83
C ALA A 41 -33.71 18.91 0.50
N GLU A 42 -33.45 20.18 0.83
CA GLU A 42 -32.16 20.84 0.65
C GLU A 42 -31.09 20.17 1.50
N PHE A 43 -31.39 19.87 2.76
CA PHE A 43 -30.47 19.16 3.65
C PHE A 43 -30.14 17.75 3.13
N LYS A 44 -31.14 17.03 2.62
CA LYS A 44 -30.95 15.73 1.98
C LYS A 44 -30.02 15.83 0.77
N ILE A 45 -30.24 16.79 -0.12
CA ILE A 45 -29.39 17.01 -1.30
C ILE A 45 -27.97 17.40 -0.89
N TYR A 46 -27.82 18.26 0.13
CA TYR A 46 -26.52 18.63 0.68
C TYR A 46 -25.74 17.41 1.18
N LEU A 47 -26.36 16.54 1.97
CA LEU A 47 -25.72 15.32 2.47
C LEU A 47 -25.29 14.37 1.34
N ILE A 48 -26.14 14.20 0.33
CA ILE A 48 -25.81 13.36 -0.84
C ILE A 48 -24.57 13.94 -1.57
N LYS A 49 -24.56 15.25 -1.83
CA LYS A 49 -23.43 15.93 -2.49
C LYS A 49 -22.15 15.83 -1.67
N GLU A 50 -22.25 16.03 -0.36
CA GLU A 50 -21.09 15.94 0.52
C GLU A 50 -20.53 14.51 0.60
N PHE A 51 -21.41 13.51 0.63
CA PHE A 51 -20.99 12.11 0.55
C PHE A 51 -20.27 11.81 -0.77
N GLN A 52 -20.81 12.27 -1.91
CA GLN A 52 -20.17 12.11 -3.21
C GLN A 52 -18.80 12.80 -3.25
N ARG A 53 -18.71 14.04 -2.74
CA ARG A 53 -17.43 14.77 -2.64
C ARG A 53 -16.39 14.02 -1.83
N LEU A 54 -16.78 13.51 -0.64
CA LEU A 54 -15.88 12.75 0.22
C LEU A 54 -15.41 11.44 -0.44
N GLN A 55 -16.29 10.78 -1.19
CA GLN A 55 -15.97 9.57 -1.91
C GLN A 55 -15.00 9.83 -3.06
N ASP A 56 -15.20 10.93 -3.78
CA ASP A 56 -14.29 11.36 -4.85
C ASP A 56 -12.91 11.75 -4.29
N ASP A 57 -12.86 12.50 -3.19
CA ASP A 57 -11.62 12.86 -2.49
C ASP A 57 -10.85 11.61 -2.03
N GLU A 58 -11.56 10.60 -1.50
CA GLU A 58 -10.94 9.35 -1.08
C GLU A 58 -10.36 8.57 -2.27
N ASN A 59 -11.11 8.50 -3.37
CA ASN A 59 -10.66 7.85 -4.60
C ASN A 59 -9.45 8.56 -5.20
N GLN A 60 -9.45 9.89 -5.24
CA GLN A 60 -8.30 10.68 -5.72
C GLN A 60 -7.06 10.44 -4.85
N ARG A 61 -7.20 10.42 -3.52
CA ARG A 61 -6.08 10.11 -2.60
C ARG A 61 -5.52 8.71 -2.80
N LYS A 62 -6.38 7.72 -3.03
CA LYS A 62 -5.96 6.34 -3.34
C LYS A 62 -5.20 6.28 -4.66
N ASN A 63 -5.70 6.94 -5.71
CA ASN A 63 -5.07 6.99 -7.02
C ASN A 63 -3.71 7.71 -6.97
N LEU A 64 -3.64 8.88 -6.32
CA LEU A 64 -2.39 9.63 -6.15
C LEU A 64 -1.34 8.81 -5.39
N GLY A 65 -1.74 8.14 -4.31
CA GLY A 65 -0.86 7.25 -3.55
C GLY A 65 -0.33 6.08 -4.38
N TRP A 66 -1.17 5.51 -5.25
CA TRP A 66 -0.78 4.46 -6.19
C TRP A 66 0.20 4.97 -7.25
N ASP A 67 -0.06 6.12 -7.85
CA ASP A 67 0.80 6.72 -8.87
C ASP A 67 2.17 7.10 -8.34
N ILE A 68 2.25 7.66 -7.13
CA ILE A 68 3.53 7.97 -6.47
C ILE A 68 4.34 6.69 -6.25
N LYS A 69 3.73 5.64 -5.71
CA LYS A 69 4.40 4.35 -5.46
C LYS A 69 4.92 3.73 -6.75
N ARG A 70 4.09 3.74 -7.80
CA ARG A 70 4.45 3.22 -9.12
C ARG A 70 5.60 3.99 -9.75
N ASN A 71 5.60 5.32 -9.64
CA ASN A 71 6.65 6.17 -10.18
C ASN A 71 7.97 6.00 -9.41
N LEU A 72 7.92 5.92 -8.08
CA LEU A 72 9.12 5.64 -7.27
C LEU A 72 9.73 4.28 -7.63
N ALA A 73 8.92 3.23 -7.76
CA ALA A 73 9.39 1.91 -8.16
C ALA A 73 10.04 1.94 -9.55
N LYS A 74 9.46 2.68 -10.52
CA LYS A 74 10.06 2.85 -11.85
C LYS A 74 11.40 3.59 -11.81
N ILE A 75 11.50 4.65 -11.00
CA ILE A 75 12.73 5.42 -10.85
C ILE A 75 13.83 4.55 -10.23
N ASN A 76 13.53 3.84 -9.15
CA ASN A 76 14.49 2.98 -8.48
C ASN A 76 14.97 1.83 -9.38
N TYR A 77 14.05 1.21 -10.12
CA TYR A 77 14.38 0.21 -11.13
C TYR A 77 15.30 0.78 -12.21
N LYS A 78 15.04 2.02 -12.68
CA LYS A 78 15.90 2.68 -13.67
C LYS A 78 17.29 2.98 -13.12
N ILE A 79 17.40 3.47 -11.88
CA ILE A 79 18.69 3.71 -11.21
C ILE A 79 19.49 2.41 -11.12
N HIS A 80 18.84 1.32 -10.72
CA HIS A 80 19.49 0.02 -10.60
C HIS A 80 19.95 -0.53 -11.95
N THR A 81 19.08 -0.51 -12.97
CA THR A 81 19.42 -1.01 -14.31
C THR A 81 20.51 -0.18 -14.99
N GLU A 82 20.55 1.14 -14.75
CA GLU A 82 21.62 1.99 -15.28
C GLU A 82 22.96 1.68 -14.60
N ALA A 83 22.98 1.45 -13.27
CA ALA A 83 24.19 1.04 -12.57
C ALA A 83 24.73 -0.30 -13.10
N ILE A 84 23.86 -1.29 -13.37
CA ILE A 84 24.23 -2.54 -14.00
C ILE A 84 24.83 -2.28 -15.38
N LYS A 85 24.17 -1.48 -16.20
CA LYS A 85 24.60 -1.17 -17.56
C LYS A 85 25.99 -0.54 -17.61
N GLN A 86 26.24 0.42 -16.73
CA GLN A 86 27.49 1.18 -16.71
C GLN A 86 28.67 0.41 -16.13
N ASN A 87 28.43 -0.46 -15.12
CA ASN A 87 29.51 -1.05 -14.33
C ASN A 87 29.68 -2.57 -14.52
N LEU A 88 28.62 -3.28 -14.91
CA LEU A 88 28.65 -4.74 -15.00
C LEU A 88 28.58 -5.28 -16.43
N ILE A 89 28.17 -4.45 -17.42
CA ILE A 89 28.01 -4.89 -18.80
C ILE A 89 29.26 -4.50 -19.61
N PRO A 90 30.08 -5.46 -20.05
CA PRO A 90 31.21 -5.20 -20.96
C PRO A 90 30.70 -4.67 -22.31
N LYS A 91 31.52 -3.83 -22.97
CA LYS A 91 31.18 -3.23 -24.28
C LYS A 91 31.02 -4.23 -25.43
N GLN A 92 31.57 -5.44 -25.29
CA GLN A 92 31.61 -6.45 -26.37
C GLN A 92 30.99 -7.78 -25.90
N ILE A 93 29.66 -7.76 -25.67
CA ILE A 93 28.88 -8.97 -25.36
C ILE A 93 27.63 -9.09 -26.18
N THR A 94 27.10 -10.30 -26.28
CA THR A 94 25.83 -10.58 -27.00
C THR A 94 24.63 -10.11 -26.19
N LYS A 95 23.49 -9.92 -26.88
CA LYS A 95 22.20 -9.59 -26.22
C LYS A 95 21.82 -10.64 -25.18
N ASN A 96 22.06 -11.94 -25.46
CA ASN A 96 21.74 -13.02 -24.51
C ASN A 96 22.56 -12.94 -23.23
N GLN A 97 23.86 -12.67 -23.34
CA GLN A 97 24.74 -12.46 -22.18
C GLN A 97 24.32 -11.23 -21.37
N THR A 98 23.95 -10.14 -22.03
CA THR A 98 23.40 -8.94 -21.39
C THR A 98 22.14 -9.29 -20.58
N MET A 99 21.20 -10.04 -21.17
CA MET A 99 19.97 -10.46 -20.48
C MET A 99 20.25 -11.36 -19.27
N GLN A 100 21.27 -12.24 -19.36
CA GLN A 100 21.67 -13.07 -18.22
C GLN A 100 22.22 -12.25 -17.05
N ILE A 101 23.01 -11.19 -17.33
CA ILE A 101 23.50 -10.29 -16.28
C ILE A 101 22.35 -9.59 -15.59
N TYR A 102 21.39 -9.03 -16.33
CA TYR A 102 20.22 -8.40 -15.74
C TYR A 102 19.38 -9.39 -14.92
N ALA A 103 19.17 -10.61 -15.40
CA ALA A 103 18.45 -11.64 -14.69
C ALA A 103 19.15 -12.05 -13.39
N SER A 104 20.46 -12.24 -13.43
CA SER A 104 21.30 -12.55 -12.27
C SER A 104 21.22 -11.44 -11.21
N GLU A 105 21.31 -10.17 -11.62
CA GLU A 105 21.20 -9.03 -10.71
C GLU A 105 19.79 -8.87 -10.12
N ALA A 106 18.73 -9.20 -10.87
CA ALA A 106 17.38 -9.24 -10.34
C ALA A 106 17.20 -10.38 -9.33
N ASP A 107 17.84 -11.53 -9.56
CA ASP A 107 17.77 -12.68 -8.66
C ASP A 107 18.50 -12.43 -7.33
N ILE A 108 19.58 -11.65 -7.31
CA ILE A 108 20.20 -11.22 -6.04
C ILE A 108 19.20 -10.52 -5.14
N LEU A 109 18.40 -9.60 -5.68
CA LEU A 109 17.39 -8.87 -4.92
C LEU A 109 16.27 -9.80 -4.44
N ASN A 110 15.83 -10.73 -5.30
CA ASN A 110 14.84 -11.74 -4.95
C ASN A 110 15.35 -12.67 -3.85
N LEU A 111 16.57 -13.13 -3.95
CA LEU A 111 17.23 -13.97 -2.93
C LEU A 111 17.40 -13.20 -1.61
N ALA A 112 17.86 -11.95 -1.67
CA ALA A 112 18.07 -11.13 -0.49
C ALA A 112 16.77 -10.88 0.30
N LEU A 113 15.65 -10.70 -0.40
CA LEU A 113 14.35 -10.38 0.22
C LEU A 113 13.49 -11.61 0.51
N CYS A 114 13.43 -12.55 -0.43
CA CYS A 114 12.47 -13.67 -0.40
C CYS A 114 13.14 -15.05 -0.22
N GLY A 115 14.45 -15.13 -0.35
CA GLY A 115 15.19 -16.39 -0.29
C GLY A 115 14.97 -17.30 -1.51
N LEU A 116 14.44 -16.80 -2.62
CA LEU A 116 14.09 -17.54 -3.83
C LEU A 116 14.53 -16.79 -5.07
N THR A 117 15.01 -17.50 -6.11
CA THR A 117 15.21 -16.94 -7.45
C THR A 117 13.86 -16.83 -8.18
N ALA A 118 13.84 -16.10 -9.30
CA ALA A 118 12.65 -16.05 -10.15
C ALA A 118 12.29 -17.43 -10.71
N LYS A 119 13.28 -18.28 -10.97
CA LYS A 119 13.10 -19.66 -11.42
C LYS A 119 12.47 -20.51 -10.33
N ASP A 120 13.04 -20.54 -9.12
CA ASP A 120 12.51 -21.31 -7.99
C ASP A 120 11.07 -20.94 -7.66
N TRP A 121 10.75 -19.63 -7.75
CA TRP A 121 9.41 -19.16 -7.51
C TRP A 121 8.41 -19.68 -8.56
N ARG A 122 8.77 -19.67 -9.84
CA ARG A 122 7.91 -20.19 -10.93
C ARG A 122 7.66 -21.67 -10.77
N GLU A 123 8.70 -22.45 -10.44
CA GLU A 123 8.58 -23.90 -10.21
C GLU A 123 7.63 -24.22 -9.05
N LYS A 124 7.68 -23.43 -7.98
CA LYS A 124 6.76 -23.57 -6.83
C LYS A 124 5.35 -23.04 -7.08
N ASN A 125 5.15 -22.20 -8.10
CA ASN A 125 3.88 -21.52 -8.38
C ASN A 125 3.44 -21.70 -9.84
N ASN A 126 3.52 -22.90 -10.40
CA ASN A 126 3.23 -23.23 -11.80
C ASN A 126 1.85 -22.76 -12.31
N GLN A 127 0.87 -22.60 -11.42
CA GLN A 127 -0.49 -22.18 -11.75
C GLN A 127 -0.66 -20.65 -11.73
N LYS A 128 0.33 -19.88 -11.25
CA LYS A 128 0.23 -18.43 -11.14
C LYS A 128 0.87 -17.75 -12.35
N GLN A 129 0.17 -16.80 -12.94
CA GLN A 129 0.72 -15.94 -13.99
C GLN A 129 1.54 -14.80 -13.38
N GLY A 130 2.58 -14.33 -14.09
CA GLY A 130 3.42 -13.21 -13.65
C GLY A 130 4.71 -13.64 -12.97
N ASN A 131 5.19 -12.81 -12.06
CA ASN A 131 6.47 -13.00 -11.38
C ASN A 131 6.34 -12.76 -9.86
N ILE A 132 7.41 -13.04 -9.12
CA ILE A 132 7.46 -12.91 -7.66
C ILE A 132 7.05 -11.50 -7.15
N ARG A 133 7.34 -10.45 -7.93
CA ARG A 133 7.04 -9.06 -7.56
C ARG A 133 5.54 -8.75 -7.65
N ASP A 134 4.82 -9.41 -8.55
CA ASP A 134 3.38 -9.21 -8.74
C ASP A 134 2.58 -9.72 -7.52
N TYR A 135 3.17 -10.62 -6.75
CA TYR A 135 2.58 -11.20 -5.53
C TYR A 135 3.18 -10.63 -4.24
N ALA A 136 4.09 -9.68 -4.35
CA ALA A 136 4.71 -9.03 -3.20
C ALA A 136 3.72 -8.05 -2.53
N ASN A 137 3.66 -8.08 -1.20
CA ASN A 137 2.88 -7.10 -0.45
C ASN A 137 3.59 -5.72 -0.41
N VAL A 138 2.87 -4.68 0.04
CA VAL A 138 3.39 -3.30 0.08
C VAL A 138 4.71 -3.20 0.86
N THR A 139 4.84 -3.91 1.97
CA THR A 139 6.06 -3.93 2.80
C THR A 139 7.25 -4.49 2.01
N GLN A 140 7.02 -5.59 1.30
CA GLN A 140 8.04 -6.20 0.45
C GLN A 140 8.43 -5.30 -0.73
N LEU A 141 7.47 -4.63 -1.36
CA LEU A 141 7.75 -3.70 -2.46
C LEU A 141 8.54 -2.48 -1.99
N VAL A 142 8.25 -1.93 -0.81
CA VAL A 142 9.04 -0.83 -0.22
C VAL A 142 10.45 -1.30 0.08
N CYS A 143 10.62 -2.46 0.69
CA CYS A 143 11.93 -3.03 0.96
C CYS A 143 12.72 -3.27 -0.33
N LEU A 144 12.09 -3.88 -1.36
CA LEU A 144 12.70 -4.13 -2.65
C LEU A 144 13.21 -2.85 -3.31
N SER A 145 12.40 -1.79 -3.29
CA SER A 145 12.76 -0.48 -3.83
C SER A 145 14.03 0.10 -3.16
N ASN A 146 14.15 -0.05 -1.84
CA ASN A 146 15.33 0.35 -1.11
C ASN A 146 16.54 -0.53 -1.45
N LEU A 147 16.35 -1.84 -1.59
CA LEU A 147 17.42 -2.76 -1.98
C LEU A 147 17.93 -2.48 -3.40
N GLU A 148 17.05 -2.09 -4.34
CA GLU A 148 17.44 -1.70 -5.70
C GLU A 148 18.42 -0.51 -5.67
N ASN A 149 18.12 0.53 -4.88
CA ASN A 149 19.01 1.68 -4.73
C ASN A 149 20.34 1.33 -4.08
N LEU A 150 20.29 0.53 -3.01
CA LEU A 150 21.52 0.11 -2.31
C LEU A 150 22.38 -0.80 -3.17
N ASN A 151 21.78 -1.70 -3.95
CA ASN A 151 22.52 -2.56 -4.87
C ASN A 151 23.18 -1.73 -5.99
N ALA A 152 22.48 -0.71 -6.50
CA ALA A 152 23.07 0.20 -7.48
C ALA A 152 24.33 0.89 -6.93
N GLU A 153 24.30 1.31 -5.66
CA GLU A 153 25.46 1.93 -5.01
C GLU A 153 26.58 0.92 -4.75
N PHE A 154 26.25 -0.28 -4.30
CA PHE A 154 27.23 -1.35 -4.13
C PHE A 154 27.88 -1.79 -5.44
N ILE A 155 27.16 -1.75 -6.55
CA ILE A 155 27.71 -1.99 -7.90
C ILE A 155 28.72 -0.89 -8.26
N ARG A 156 28.42 0.40 -8.00
CA ARG A 156 29.35 1.52 -8.26
C ARG A 156 30.60 1.43 -7.41
N GLN A 157 30.49 0.87 -6.21
CA GLN A 157 31.62 0.61 -5.30
C GLN A 157 32.39 -0.67 -5.67
N GLU A 158 32.06 -1.31 -6.78
CA GLU A 158 32.71 -2.53 -7.28
C GLU A 158 32.68 -3.72 -6.28
N ILE A 159 31.70 -3.72 -5.37
CA ILE A 159 31.53 -4.82 -4.40
C ILE A 159 31.10 -6.09 -5.15
N SER A 160 31.75 -7.21 -4.84
CA SER A 160 31.49 -8.50 -5.49
C SER A 160 30.04 -8.96 -5.26
N GLN A 161 29.48 -9.70 -6.23
CA GLN A 161 28.10 -10.19 -6.19
C GLN A 161 27.76 -10.98 -4.92
N PRO A 162 28.60 -11.92 -4.43
CA PRO A 162 28.35 -12.65 -3.18
C PRO A 162 28.31 -11.74 -1.96
N GLU A 163 29.21 -10.76 -1.88
CA GLU A 163 29.22 -9.79 -0.77
C GLU A 163 27.98 -8.89 -0.78
N ARG A 164 27.55 -8.45 -1.98
CA ARG A 164 26.34 -7.67 -2.15
C ARG A 164 25.12 -8.43 -1.66
N LEU A 165 25.00 -9.72 -2.01
CA LEU A 165 23.90 -10.57 -1.54
C LEU A 165 23.85 -10.63 -0.01
N ILE A 166 24.99 -10.85 0.66
CA ILE A 166 25.06 -10.92 2.13
C ILE A 166 24.65 -9.59 2.76
N LYS A 167 25.18 -8.47 2.24
CA LYS A 167 24.83 -7.12 2.75
C LYS A 167 23.35 -6.80 2.55
N LEU A 168 22.83 -7.04 1.35
CA LEU A 168 21.42 -6.79 1.02
C LEU A 168 20.47 -7.65 1.85
N ASN A 169 20.80 -8.92 2.08
CA ASN A 169 20.01 -9.81 2.93
C ASN A 169 19.92 -9.31 4.38
N LYS A 170 21.06 -8.91 4.97
CA LYS A 170 21.07 -8.30 6.32
C LYS A 170 20.19 -7.04 6.39
N ILE A 171 20.28 -6.19 5.37
CA ILE A 171 19.46 -4.97 5.28
C ILE A 171 17.99 -5.32 5.10
N ALA A 172 17.66 -6.28 4.23
CA ALA A 172 16.28 -6.74 4.03
C ALA A 172 15.65 -7.24 5.33
N ILE A 173 16.35 -8.08 6.10
CA ILE A 173 15.89 -8.58 7.39
C ILE A 173 15.62 -7.44 8.37
N SER A 174 16.55 -6.49 8.47
CA SER A 174 16.41 -5.32 9.35
C SER A 174 15.21 -4.45 8.95
N GLN A 175 15.09 -4.11 7.68
CA GLN A 175 13.99 -3.30 7.17
C GLN A 175 12.63 -4.01 7.32
N MET A 176 12.54 -5.29 6.99
CA MET A 176 11.30 -6.05 7.14
C MET A 176 10.82 -6.12 8.59
N LYS A 177 11.73 -6.28 9.57
CA LYS A 177 11.39 -6.23 11.00
C LYS A 177 10.75 -4.90 11.39
N LEU A 178 11.31 -3.79 10.93
CA LEU A 178 10.78 -2.44 11.20
C LEU A 178 9.44 -2.19 10.49
N LEU A 179 9.35 -2.55 9.21
CA LEU A 179 8.18 -2.30 8.37
C LEU A 179 6.96 -3.13 8.80
N ILE A 180 7.13 -4.38 9.22
CA ILE A 180 6.02 -5.24 9.70
C ILE A 180 5.40 -4.67 10.98
N GLY A 181 6.18 -4.07 11.86
CA GLY A 181 5.72 -3.43 13.10
C GLY A 181 5.08 -2.06 12.93
N HIS A 182 5.24 -1.41 11.79
CA HIS A 182 4.88 0.00 11.63
C HIS A 182 3.38 0.23 11.40
N LYS A 183 2.74 1.05 12.27
CA LYS A 183 1.29 1.34 12.23
C LYS A 183 0.81 1.92 10.88
N SER A 184 1.63 2.72 10.19
CA SER A 184 1.29 3.34 8.90
C SER A 184 1.12 2.32 7.78
N ILE A 185 1.84 1.20 7.82
CA ILE A 185 1.75 0.14 6.81
C ILE A 185 0.51 -0.73 7.05
N LYS A 186 0.09 -0.91 8.32
CA LYS A 186 -1.16 -1.59 8.66
C LYS A 186 -2.41 -0.88 8.13
N LYS A 187 -2.34 0.43 7.89
CA LYS A 187 -3.42 1.23 7.30
C LYS A 187 -3.49 1.18 5.77
N LEU A 188 -2.50 0.55 5.11
CA LEU A 188 -2.42 0.42 3.65
C LEU A 188 -2.89 -0.96 3.13
N LYS A 189 -3.47 -1.77 4.03
CA LYS A 189 -4.11 -3.05 3.69
C LYS A 189 -5.58 -2.86 3.37
#